data_2c1698799e8ac126d9521dfef9880ea8
#
_entry.id   2c1698799e8ac126d9521dfef9880ea8
#
_cell.length_a   1.000
_cell.length_b   1.000
_cell.length_c   1.000
_cell.angle_alpha   90.00
_cell.angle_beta   90.00
_cell.angle_gamma   90.00
#
_symmetry.space_group_name_H-M   'P 1'
#
loop_
_entity.id
_entity.type
_entity.pdbx_description
1 polymer ?
#
loop_
_entity_poly.entity_id
_entity_poly.type
_entity_poly.pdbx_seq_one_letter_code
_entity_poly.pdbx_strand_id
1 'polypeptide(L)'
;MSKQDEQRLLVKIATLYYAENKKQSEIATLLHLSQSFVSRALTRCQKEGLVKITVVQPTNIFVALEKAIEEQFCIRQAIVVDVGDNPSNTQIKHAIGSAAAHYVETRLRAEDLVGISSWSSTIRCMVDEMHPQNIRAAGVIQLLGGVGPNGNVQATILTQQLAAHLGCPAWLLPSQS
;
A
#
# COMPACT_ATOMS: atom_id res chain seq x y z
N MET A 1 -15.01 16.29 42.44
CA MET A 1 -15.11 14.90 41.95
C MET A 1 -14.00 14.10 42.60
N SER A 2 -14.30 12.96 43.22
CA SER A 2 -13.20 12.13 43.76
C SER A 2 -12.38 11.51 42.63
N LYS A 3 -11.11 11.14 42.90
CA LYS A 3 -10.25 10.45 41.93
C LYS A 3 -10.90 9.17 41.37
N GLN A 4 -11.67 8.48 42.20
CA GLN A 4 -12.43 7.29 41.82
C GLN A 4 -13.59 7.61 40.88
N ASP A 5 -14.31 8.72 41.09
CA ASP A 5 -15.41 9.11 40.22
C ASP A 5 -14.92 9.50 38.82
N GLU A 6 -13.76 10.17 38.78
CA GLU A 6 -13.09 10.52 37.51
C GLU A 6 -12.68 9.28 36.72
N GLN A 7 -12.06 8.30 37.38
CA GLN A 7 -11.69 7.03 36.72
C GLN A 7 -12.93 6.26 36.24
N ARG A 8 -14.02 6.22 37.02
CA ARG A 8 -15.26 5.58 36.55
C ARG A 8 -15.83 6.24 35.31
N LEU A 9 -15.78 7.58 35.24
CA LEU A 9 -16.23 8.31 34.06
C LEU A 9 -15.34 8.01 32.84
N LEU A 10 -14.02 7.98 32.99
CA LEU A 10 -13.08 7.62 31.94
C LEU A 10 -13.36 6.20 31.40
N VAL A 11 -13.49 5.22 32.27
CA VAL A 11 -13.80 3.83 31.89
C VAL A 11 -15.14 3.75 31.17
N LYS A 12 -16.18 4.45 31.66
CA LYS A 12 -17.50 4.48 31.01
C LYS A 12 -17.44 5.05 29.59
N ILE A 13 -16.71 6.16 29.39
CA ILE A 13 -16.51 6.76 28.06
C ILE A 13 -15.78 5.78 27.15
N ALA A 14 -14.73 5.14 27.65
CA ALA A 14 -13.95 4.16 26.89
C ALA A 14 -14.78 2.94 26.49
N THR A 15 -15.59 2.40 27.40
CA THR A 15 -16.49 1.27 27.09
C THR A 15 -17.51 1.63 26.01
N LEU A 16 -18.15 2.79 26.12
CA LEU A 16 -19.12 3.25 25.12
C LEU A 16 -18.47 3.41 23.73
N TYR A 17 -17.22 3.87 23.69
CA TYR A 17 -16.52 4.09 22.42
C TYR A 17 -15.96 2.80 21.83
N TYR A 18 -15.16 2.03 22.60
CA TYR A 18 -14.42 0.88 22.08
C TYR A 18 -15.21 -0.43 22.08
N ALA A 19 -16.08 -0.65 23.06
CA ALA A 19 -16.86 -1.88 23.15
C ALA A 19 -18.25 -1.76 22.51
N GLU A 20 -18.91 -0.59 22.64
CA GLU A 20 -20.25 -0.38 22.09
C GLU A 20 -20.24 0.37 20.74
N ASN A 21 -19.07 0.75 20.22
CA ASN A 21 -18.89 1.44 18.94
C ASN A 21 -19.71 2.74 18.78
N LYS A 22 -20.00 3.44 19.89
CA LYS A 22 -20.71 4.73 19.84
C LYS A 22 -19.80 5.85 19.34
N LYS A 23 -20.34 6.78 18.57
CA LYS A 23 -19.61 7.99 18.14
C LYS A 23 -19.39 8.92 19.34
N GLN A 24 -18.31 9.70 19.28
CA GLN A 24 -17.98 10.67 20.34
C GLN A 24 -19.12 11.69 20.60
N SER A 25 -19.85 12.10 19.55
CA SER A 25 -21.02 12.97 19.67
C SER A 25 -22.18 12.33 20.42
N GLU A 26 -22.43 11.04 20.19
CA GLU A 26 -23.48 10.28 20.87
C GLU A 26 -23.15 10.11 22.37
N ILE A 27 -21.88 9.81 22.68
CA ILE A 27 -21.38 9.71 24.05
C ILE A 27 -21.50 11.06 24.77
N ALA A 28 -21.16 12.15 24.12
CA ALA A 28 -21.28 13.49 24.63
C ALA A 28 -22.73 13.81 25.03
N THR A 29 -23.67 13.51 24.12
CA THR A 29 -25.11 13.68 24.39
C THR A 29 -25.59 12.78 25.54
N LEU A 30 -25.24 11.49 25.54
CA LEU A 30 -25.66 10.51 26.53
C LEU A 30 -25.19 10.85 27.95
N LEU A 31 -23.97 11.39 28.05
CA LEU A 31 -23.35 11.70 29.34
C LEU A 31 -23.47 13.20 29.74
N HIS A 32 -24.15 14.00 28.93
CA HIS A 32 -24.26 15.46 29.11
C HIS A 32 -22.88 16.15 29.18
N LEU A 33 -21.98 15.75 28.30
CA LEU A 33 -20.61 16.27 28.19
C LEU A 33 -20.40 16.98 26.85
N SER A 34 -19.32 17.77 26.72
CA SER A 34 -18.91 18.26 25.41
C SER A 34 -18.14 17.19 24.63
N GLN A 35 -18.26 17.20 23.29
CA GLN A 35 -17.51 16.27 22.45
C GLN A 35 -15.99 16.43 22.61
N SER A 36 -15.51 17.65 22.83
CA SER A 36 -14.09 17.91 23.11
C SER A 36 -13.62 17.30 24.44
N PHE A 37 -14.50 17.22 25.43
CA PHE A 37 -14.21 16.51 26.68
C PHE A 37 -14.10 15.01 26.43
N VAL A 38 -15.04 14.40 25.69
CA VAL A 38 -15.02 12.98 25.35
C VAL A 38 -13.74 12.62 24.59
N SER A 39 -13.33 13.43 23.62
CA SER A 39 -12.09 13.23 22.86
C SER A 39 -10.85 13.23 23.76
N ARG A 40 -10.72 14.24 24.65
CA ARG A 40 -9.61 14.30 25.62
C ARG A 40 -9.63 13.14 26.61
N ALA A 41 -10.82 12.72 27.06
CA ALA A 41 -10.98 11.59 27.95
C ALA A 41 -10.50 10.27 27.31
N LEU A 42 -10.82 10.01 26.03
CA LEU A 42 -10.33 8.84 25.28
C LEU A 42 -8.81 8.85 25.14
N THR A 43 -8.22 9.99 24.80
CA THR A 43 -6.76 10.13 24.75
C THR A 43 -6.11 9.85 26.12
N ARG A 44 -6.73 10.34 27.18
CA ARG A 44 -6.27 10.11 28.55
C ARG A 44 -6.37 8.64 28.96
N CYS A 45 -7.46 7.94 28.57
CA CYS A 45 -7.61 6.51 28.82
C CYS A 45 -6.47 5.69 28.22
N GLN A 46 -6.00 6.05 27.02
CA GLN A 46 -4.84 5.40 26.40
C GLN A 46 -3.54 5.72 27.15
N LYS A 47 -3.30 7.00 27.50
CA LYS A 47 -2.10 7.42 28.24
C LYS A 47 -2.01 6.81 29.64
N GLU A 48 -3.12 6.65 30.33
CA GLU A 48 -3.18 6.06 31.68
C GLU A 48 -3.27 4.52 31.66
N GLY A 49 -3.26 3.89 30.45
CA GLY A 49 -3.30 2.44 30.30
C GLY A 49 -4.67 1.80 30.63
N LEU A 50 -5.74 2.61 30.78
CA LEU A 50 -7.12 2.12 30.95
C LEU A 50 -7.66 1.46 29.68
N VAL A 51 -7.08 1.82 28.53
CA VAL A 51 -7.34 1.21 27.21
C VAL A 51 -6.02 0.81 26.59
N LYS A 52 -5.93 -0.44 26.17
CA LYS A 52 -4.80 -0.97 25.41
C LYS A 52 -5.28 -1.36 24.02
N ILE A 53 -4.76 -0.67 23.01
CA ILE A 53 -5.02 -1.01 21.60
C ILE A 53 -3.87 -1.87 21.12
N THR A 54 -4.17 -3.05 20.62
CA THR A 54 -3.19 -3.94 20.02
C THR A 54 -3.55 -4.15 18.56
N VAL A 55 -2.62 -3.80 17.66
CA VAL A 55 -2.73 -4.14 16.24
C VAL A 55 -2.06 -5.50 16.05
N VAL A 56 -2.86 -6.50 15.71
CA VAL A 56 -2.34 -7.83 15.36
C VAL A 56 -1.91 -7.79 13.90
N GLN A 57 -0.61 -7.92 13.67
CA GLN A 57 -0.08 -8.02 12.31
C GLN A 57 -0.19 -9.48 11.84
N PRO A 58 -0.74 -9.75 10.65
CA PRO A 58 -0.62 -11.04 10.00
C PRO A 58 0.85 -11.43 9.82
N THR A 59 1.15 -12.73 9.85
CA THR A 59 2.53 -13.26 9.84
C THR A 59 3.33 -12.91 8.58
N ASN A 60 2.66 -12.53 7.50
CA ASN A 60 3.25 -12.18 6.20
C ASN A 60 3.19 -10.67 5.87
N ILE A 61 2.99 -9.80 6.85
CA ILE A 61 2.99 -8.34 6.68
C ILE A 61 4.08 -7.72 7.55
N PHE A 62 5.03 -7.05 6.93
CA PHE A 62 6.27 -6.56 7.55
C PHE A 62 6.28 -5.04 7.75
N VAL A 63 5.19 -4.46 8.26
CA VAL A 63 5.01 -3.00 8.41
C VAL A 63 6.17 -2.31 9.14
N ALA A 64 6.74 -2.95 10.16
CA ALA A 64 7.87 -2.37 10.89
C ALA A 64 9.14 -2.27 10.03
N LEU A 65 9.39 -3.29 9.17
CA LEU A 65 10.52 -3.30 8.25
C LEU A 65 10.29 -2.32 7.09
N GLU A 66 9.08 -2.26 6.54
CA GLU A 66 8.69 -1.29 5.52
C GLU A 66 8.94 0.14 6.00
N LYS A 67 8.48 0.47 7.22
CA LYS A 67 8.70 1.77 7.81
C LYS A 67 10.19 2.09 8.03
N ALA A 68 10.99 1.12 8.49
CA ALA A 68 12.42 1.32 8.67
C ALA A 68 13.13 1.61 7.33
N ILE A 69 12.73 0.93 6.25
CA ILE A 69 13.24 1.17 4.90
C ILE A 69 12.83 2.57 4.41
N GLU A 70 11.57 2.94 4.58
CA GLU A 70 11.04 4.25 4.20
C GLU A 70 11.81 5.40 4.88
N GLU A 71 12.03 5.29 6.19
CA GLU A 71 12.77 6.27 6.98
C GLU A 71 14.25 6.33 6.58
N GLN A 72 14.90 5.17 6.44
CA GLN A 72 16.34 5.11 6.13
C GLN A 72 16.66 5.65 4.73
N PHE A 73 15.83 5.38 3.74
CA PHE A 73 16.06 5.74 2.34
C PHE A 73 15.26 6.97 1.90
N CYS A 74 14.52 7.61 2.80
CA CYS A 74 13.67 8.79 2.51
C CYS A 74 12.71 8.54 1.33
N ILE A 75 12.16 7.34 1.21
CA ILE A 75 11.18 6.96 0.19
C ILE A 75 9.75 7.01 0.74
N ARG A 76 8.77 7.21 -0.12
CA ARG A 76 7.37 7.38 0.30
C ARG A 76 6.72 6.10 0.78
N GLN A 77 7.08 4.99 0.17
CA GLN A 77 6.48 3.69 0.46
C GLN A 77 7.44 2.57 0.09
N ALA A 78 7.55 1.58 0.98
CA ALA A 78 8.16 0.28 0.74
C ALA A 78 7.10 -0.81 0.89
N ILE A 79 7.26 -1.90 0.16
CA ILE A 79 6.46 -3.11 0.30
C ILE A 79 7.43 -4.27 0.48
N VAL A 80 7.32 -4.97 1.60
CA VAL A 80 8.14 -6.14 1.89
C VAL A 80 7.27 -7.39 1.71
N VAL A 81 7.74 -8.30 0.86
CA VAL A 81 7.04 -9.55 0.56
C VAL A 81 7.72 -10.72 1.25
N ASP A 82 6.91 -11.64 1.77
CA ASP A 82 7.39 -12.91 2.28
C ASP A 82 7.66 -13.87 1.13
N VAL A 83 8.82 -14.47 1.13
CA VAL A 83 9.24 -15.45 0.12
C VAL A 83 9.55 -16.83 0.72
N GLY A 84 9.29 -17.00 2.03
CA GLY A 84 9.58 -18.23 2.78
C GLY A 84 11.09 -18.47 2.98
N ASP A 85 11.41 -19.66 3.48
CA ASP A 85 12.78 -20.07 3.74
C ASP A 85 13.43 -20.62 2.45
N ASN A 86 14.66 -20.17 2.17
CA ASN A 86 15.48 -20.61 1.02
C ASN A 86 14.79 -20.48 -0.36
N PRO A 87 14.24 -19.31 -0.71
CA PRO A 87 13.54 -19.13 -1.98
C PRO A 87 14.52 -19.16 -3.16
N SER A 88 14.09 -19.71 -4.27
CA SER A 88 14.78 -19.56 -5.56
C SER A 88 14.65 -18.13 -6.09
N ASN A 89 15.59 -17.72 -6.95
CA ASN A 89 15.51 -16.41 -7.63
C ASN A 89 14.18 -16.21 -8.39
N THR A 90 13.62 -17.28 -8.93
CA THR A 90 12.32 -17.22 -9.63
C THR A 90 11.19 -16.93 -8.67
N GLN A 91 11.13 -17.57 -7.51
CA GLN A 91 10.12 -17.31 -6.48
C GLN A 91 10.21 -15.88 -5.95
N ILE A 92 11.42 -15.37 -5.70
CA ILE A 92 11.64 -13.97 -5.29
C ILE A 92 11.08 -13.00 -6.33
N LYS A 93 11.41 -13.21 -7.62
CA LYS A 93 10.94 -12.34 -8.71
C LYS A 93 9.43 -12.36 -8.86
N HIS A 94 8.80 -13.53 -8.74
CA HIS A 94 7.34 -13.65 -8.78
C HIS A 94 6.68 -12.94 -7.60
N ALA A 95 7.16 -13.13 -6.36
CA ALA A 95 6.61 -12.48 -5.19
C ALA A 95 6.70 -10.94 -5.29
N ILE A 96 7.86 -10.42 -5.70
CA ILE A 96 8.05 -8.98 -5.93
C ILE A 96 7.18 -8.50 -7.10
N GLY A 97 7.14 -9.26 -8.19
CA GLY A 97 6.34 -8.94 -9.37
C GLY A 97 4.84 -8.85 -9.05
N SER A 98 4.31 -9.82 -8.34
CA SER A 98 2.90 -9.85 -7.92
C SER A 98 2.53 -8.67 -7.00
N ALA A 99 3.39 -8.37 -6.01
CA ALA A 99 3.18 -7.21 -5.14
C ALA A 99 3.25 -5.89 -5.92
N ALA A 100 4.19 -5.77 -6.87
CA ALA A 100 4.31 -4.60 -7.71
C ALA A 100 3.12 -4.44 -8.68
N ALA A 101 2.61 -5.55 -9.24
CA ALA A 101 1.40 -5.55 -10.07
C ALA A 101 0.20 -4.98 -9.30
N HIS A 102 -0.07 -5.53 -8.11
CA HIS A 102 -1.13 -5.04 -7.25
C HIS A 102 -0.97 -3.56 -6.86
N TYR A 103 0.27 -3.14 -6.57
CA TYR A 103 0.55 -1.74 -6.26
C TYR A 103 0.24 -0.81 -7.44
N VAL A 104 0.67 -1.16 -8.65
CA VAL A 104 0.39 -0.38 -9.86
C VAL A 104 -1.10 -0.34 -10.13
N GLU A 105 -1.78 -1.49 -10.11
CA GLU A 105 -3.22 -1.59 -10.34
C GLU A 105 -4.06 -0.72 -9.40
N THR A 106 -3.65 -0.63 -8.12
CA THR A 106 -4.38 0.13 -7.10
C THR A 106 -4.05 1.62 -7.07
N ARG A 107 -2.93 2.03 -7.68
CA ARG A 107 -2.45 3.43 -7.65
C ARG A 107 -2.58 4.16 -8.97
N LEU A 108 -2.70 3.43 -10.06
CA LEU A 108 -2.77 3.99 -11.40
C LEU A 108 -3.98 4.91 -11.57
N ARG A 109 -3.76 6.05 -12.23
CA ARG A 109 -4.79 7.03 -12.58
C ARG A 109 -4.93 7.13 -14.10
N ALA A 110 -6.09 7.55 -14.56
CA ALA A 110 -6.39 7.68 -15.99
C ALA A 110 -5.46 8.63 -16.75
N GLU A 111 -4.79 9.54 -16.04
CA GLU A 111 -3.92 10.56 -16.64
C GLU A 111 -2.44 10.19 -16.55
N ASP A 112 -2.10 9.07 -15.91
CA ASP A 112 -0.72 8.67 -15.69
C ASP A 112 -0.07 8.22 -17.00
N LEU A 113 1.17 8.69 -17.21
CA LEU A 113 2.06 8.23 -18.24
C LEU A 113 3.09 7.28 -17.64
N VAL A 114 3.05 6.01 -18.04
CA VAL A 114 3.84 4.96 -17.40
C VAL A 114 5.10 4.67 -18.22
N GLY A 115 6.26 4.98 -17.65
CA GLY A 115 7.55 4.60 -18.24
C GLY A 115 7.97 3.18 -17.79
N ILE A 116 8.33 2.31 -18.73
CA ILE A 116 8.78 0.95 -18.43
C ILE A 116 10.21 0.69 -18.92
N SER A 117 11.02 0.10 -18.04
CA SER A 117 12.32 -0.49 -18.39
C SER A 117 12.14 -1.96 -18.71
N SER A 118 12.39 -2.33 -19.93
CA SER A 118 12.07 -3.67 -20.46
C SER A 118 13.15 -4.74 -20.19
N TRP A 119 14.21 -4.41 -19.45
CA TRP A 119 15.35 -5.29 -19.20
C TRP A 119 15.25 -6.15 -17.94
N SER A 120 14.32 -5.83 -17.07
CA SER A 120 14.19 -6.51 -15.78
C SER A 120 13.25 -7.71 -15.88
N SER A 121 13.75 -8.89 -15.53
CA SER A 121 12.92 -10.09 -15.39
C SER A 121 11.89 -9.97 -14.25
N THR A 122 12.15 -9.13 -13.25
CA THR A 122 11.17 -8.83 -12.18
C THR A 122 10.03 -7.95 -12.71
N ILE A 123 10.35 -6.94 -13.54
CA ILE A 123 9.32 -6.13 -14.20
C ILE A 123 8.49 -7.00 -15.18
N ARG A 124 9.10 -7.97 -15.85
CA ARG A 124 8.36 -8.94 -16.66
C ARG A 124 7.37 -9.73 -15.79
N CYS A 125 7.80 -10.27 -14.65
CA CYS A 125 6.90 -10.96 -13.73
C CYS A 125 5.75 -10.03 -13.27
N MET A 126 6.01 -8.75 -13.00
CA MET A 126 4.96 -7.78 -12.68
C MET A 126 3.93 -7.65 -13.81
N VAL A 127 4.38 -7.48 -15.06
CA VAL A 127 3.47 -7.33 -16.20
C VAL A 127 2.69 -8.62 -16.46
N ASP A 128 3.32 -9.77 -16.32
CA ASP A 128 2.68 -11.09 -16.50
C ASP A 128 1.60 -11.38 -15.43
N GLU A 129 1.76 -10.83 -14.21
CA GLU A 129 0.81 -10.96 -13.10
C GLU A 129 -0.32 -9.91 -13.14
N MET A 130 -0.19 -8.87 -13.95
CA MET A 130 -1.21 -7.81 -14.06
C MET A 130 -2.48 -8.30 -14.74
N HIS A 131 -3.61 -7.84 -14.24
CA HIS A 131 -4.92 -8.05 -14.84
C HIS A 131 -5.33 -6.84 -15.70
N PRO A 132 -6.14 -7.05 -16.76
CA PRO A 132 -6.68 -5.94 -17.53
C PRO A 132 -7.43 -4.95 -16.65
N GLN A 133 -7.08 -3.67 -16.74
CA GLN A 133 -7.63 -2.62 -15.90
C GLN A 133 -8.78 -1.89 -16.60
N ASN A 134 -9.80 -1.50 -15.84
CA ASN A 134 -10.87 -0.62 -16.34
C ASN A 134 -10.44 0.85 -16.40
N ILE A 135 -9.36 1.22 -15.72
CA ILE A 135 -8.78 2.57 -15.74
C ILE A 135 -7.79 2.61 -16.91
N ARG A 136 -8.05 3.50 -17.86
CA ARG A 136 -7.15 3.74 -18.98
C ARG A 136 -6.08 4.75 -18.60
N ALA A 137 -4.83 4.33 -18.54
CA ALA A 137 -3.70 5.26 -18.44
C ALA A 137 -3.58 6.15 -19.69
N ALA A 138 -2.86 7.27 -19.59
CA ALA A 138 -2.59 8.12 -20.76
C ALA A 138 -1.72 7.38 -21.79
N GLY A 139 -0.78 6.55 -21.33
CA GLY A 139 0.03 5.71 -22.19
C GLY A 139 1.18 5.02 -21.49
N VAL A 140 1.85 4.12 -22.22
CA VAL A 140 3.06 3.45 -21.78
C VAL A 140 4.22 3.83 -22.68
N ILE A 141 5.34 4.27 -22.09
CA ILE A 141 6.55 4.66 -22.80
C ILE A 141 7.66 3.65 -22.53
N GLN A 142 8.27 3.15 -23.57
CA GLN A 142 9.51 2.39 -23.48
C GLN A 142 10.66 3.34 -23.11
N LEU A 143 11.29 3.13 -21.95
CA LEU A 143 12.39 3.99 -21.48
C LEU A 143 13.75 3.60 -22.04
N LEU A 144 13.95 2.33 -22.37
CA LEU A 144 15.21 1.78 -22.87
C LEU A 144 14.97 0.93 -24.11
N GLY A 145 15.78 1.11 -25.12
CA GLY A 145 15.85 0.21 -26.27
C GLY A 145 16.41 -1.17 -25.91
N GLY A 146 16.31 -2.13 -26.82
CA GLY A 146 16.87 -3.45 -26.64
C GLY A 146 18.37 -3.48 -26.97
N VAL A 147 19.14 -4.36 -26.32
CA VAL A 147 20.53 -4.67 -26.67
C VAL A 147 20.62 -6.06 -27.31
N GLY A 148 21.37 -6.17 -28.40
CA GLY A 148 21.53 -7.41 -29.13
C GLY A 148 20.40 -7.73 -30.12
N PRO A 149 20.53 -8.81 -30.90
CA PRO A 149 19.66 -9.09 -32.03
C PRO A 149 18.18 -9.25 -31.76
N ASN A 150 17.83 -9.67 -30.54
CA ASN A 150 16.42 -9.85 -30.10
C ASN A 150 16.00 -8.90 -28.99
N GLY A 151 16.89 -8.03 -28.50
CA GLY A 151 16.63 -7.19 -27.34
C GLY A 151 15.50 -6.18 -27.58
N ASN A 152 15.49 -5.53 -28.75
CA ASN A 152 14.44 -4.58 -29.12
C ASN A 152 13.08 -5.25 -29.25
N VAL A 153 13.01 -6.47 -29.79
CA VAL A 153 11.74 -7.21 -29.92
C VAL A 153 11.14 -7.52 -28.56
N GLN A 154 11.95 -8.03 -27.63
CA GLN A 154 11.48 -8.35 -26.29
C GLN A 154 11.07 -7.11 -25.50
N ALA A 155 11.82 -6.02 -25.63
CA ALA A 155 11.49 -4.74 -25.00
C ALA A 155 10.16 -4.18 -25.53
N THR A 156 9.95 -4.24 -26.82
CA THR A 156 8.74 -3.82 -27.50
C THR A 156 7.52 -4.66 -27.04
N ILE A 157 7.68 -5.98 -27.01
CA ILE A 157 6.61 -6.90 -26.58
C ILE A 157 6.17 -6.57 -25.14
N LEU A 158 7.08 -6.40 -24.20
CA LEU A 158 6.75 -6.11 -22.81
C LEU A 158 6.03 -4.75 -22.67
N THR A 159 6.48 -3.73 -23.40
CA THR A 159 5.84 -2.41 -23.40
C THR A 159 4.42 -2.48 -23.97
N GLN A 160 4.23 -3.21 -25.07
CA GLN A 160 2.91 -3.43 -25.67
C GLN A 160 1.97 -4.25 -24.77
N GLN A 161 2.49 -5.27 -24.11
CA GLN A 161 1.74 -6.07 -23.15
C GLN A 161 1.23 -5.23 -21.99
N LEU A 162 2.08 -4.41 -21.38
CA LEU A 162 1.67 -3.48 -20.33
C LEU A 162 0.62 -2.49 -20.84
N ALA A 163 0.81 -1.92 -22.02
CA ALA A 163 -0.15 -1.00 -22.61
C ALA A 163 -1.51 -1.67 -22.88
N ALA A 164 -1.53 -2.93 -23.28
CA ALA A 164 -2.75 -3.71 -23.45
C ALA A 164 -3.49 -3.92 -22.12
N HIS A 165 -2.77 -4.26 -21.02
CA HIS A 165 -3.37 -4.37 -19.69
C HIS A 165 -3.97 -3.04 -19.20
N LEU A 166 -3.33 -1.93 -19.52
CA LEU A 166 -3.76 -0.58 -19.12
C LEU A 166 -4.73 0.08 -20.11
N GLY A 167 -5.08 -0.60 -21.21
CA GLY A 167 -6.02 -0.12 -22.22
C GLY A 167 -5.62 1.19 -22.89
N CYS A 168 -4.30 1.43 -23.09
CA CYS A 168 -3.74 2.69 -23.55
C CYS A 168 -2.71 2.50 -24.69
N PRO A 169 -2.29 3.58 -25.41
CA PRO A 169 -1.27 3.49 -26.43
C PRO A 169 0.13 3.18 -25.84
N ALA A 170 0.95 2.48 -26.63
CA ALA A 170 2.36 2.25 -26.35
C ALA A 170 3.24 3.16 -27.24
N TRP A 171 4.18 3.89 -26.63
CA TRP A 171 5.22 4.62 -27.34
C TRP A 171 6.55 3.88 -27.26
N LEU A 172 7.01 3.46 -28.40
CA LEU A 172 8.23 2.66 -28.53
C LEU A 172 9.40 3.53 -28.96
N LEU A 173 10.59 3.21 -28.48
CA LEU A 173 11.80 3.84 -28.99
C LEU A 173 12.11 3.29 -30.38
N PRO A 174 12.50 4.16 -31.36
CA PRO A 174 12.89 3.71 -32.65
C PRO A 174 14.10 2.76 -32.56
N SER A 175 14.07 1.66 -33.30
CA SER A 175 15.23 0.78 -33.45
C SER A 175 16.34 1.57 -34.13
N GLN A 176 17.50 1.70 -33.49
CA GLN A 176 18.69 2.12 -34.21
C GLN A 176 19.09 0.98 -35.15
N SER A 177 18.99 1.26 -36.42
CA SER A 177 19.49 0.39 -37.49
C SER A 177 21.02 0.42 -37.54
#